data_d1a3d901328da89b4ab6ecdbb3a56d61
#
_entry.id   d1a3d901328da89b4ab6ecdbb3a56d61
#
_cell.length_a   1.000
_cell.length_b   1.000
_cell.length_c   1.000
_cell.angle_alpha   90.00
_cell.angle_beta   90.00
_cell.angle_gamma   90.00
#
_symmetry.space_group_name_H-M   'P 1'
#
loop_
_entity.id
_entity.type
_entity.pdbx_description
1 polymer ?
#
loop_
_entity_poly.entity_id
_entity_poly.type
_entity_poly.pdbx_seq_one_letter_code
_entity_poly.pdbx_strand_id
1 'polypeptide(L)'
;HVLNTFHRSNTSLLAKEKQEDAIAKETRKNISGLSYRLMPSEDWNLSVFGKYYNQFVAGPVATDANQNDYVRTTRSVHSVGYGAAGTYFILPGLQAKLSYEKAYRLPTIEEMFGNEDLEMGDIGIRPENSDNINLNLSYNKTFGKHSVYVEGGFVYRNTKDYIQRNITDLSGGKSAATYVNYGKVLTKGYNISARYGFGRWLSVDGNFTQMNVCDNMKTSISGSAENIAYKERMPNLPYIFADSDVTFYWRDLWKKGNALTVSYDNQYLHSFTYYSSKIGSNKGDYVVPSQFSHNLSLSYSLRSGRYNLSFECRNFTDEQLYDNFSLQKAGRAFYGKVRVYFGN
;
A
#
# COMPACT_ATOMS: atom_id res chain seq x y z
N HIS A 1 -18.74 14.13 2.90
CA HIS A 1 -18.16 13.11 3.77
C HIS A 1 -17.14 13.74 4.70
N VAL A 2 -17.24 13.49 5.99
CA VAL A 2 -16.34 14.04 7.01
C VAL A 2 -15.75 12.85 7.78
N LEU A 3 -14.42 12.79 7.84
CA LEU A 3 -13.69 11.82 8.64
C LEU A 3 -12.95 12.55 9.77
N ASN A 4 -13.32 12.25 11.02
CA ASN A 4 -12.63 12.70 12.21
C ASN A 4 -11.94 11.51 12.86
N THR A 5 -10.63 11.63 13.11
CA THR A 5 -9.87 10.63 13.85
C THR A 5 -9.16 11.32 15.00
N PHE A 6 -9.34 10.79 16.19
CA PHE A 6 -8.68 11.21 17.40
C PHE A 6 -7.87 10.07 17.97
N HIS A 7 -6.60 10.34 18.28
CA HIS A 7 -5.72 9.40 18.95
C HIS A 7 -5.03 10.12 20.11
N ARG A 8 -5.03 9.50 21.26
CA ARG A 8 -4.29 9.91 22.45
C ARG A 8 -3.72 8.68 23.11
N SER A 9 -2.42 8.65 23.29
CA SER A 9 -1.77 7.64 24.10
C SER A 9 -1.01 8.28 25.25
N ASN A 10 -1.05 7.62 26.39
CA ASN A 10 -0.28 7.96 27.57
C ASN A 10 0.30 6.66 28.08
N THR A 11 1.56 6.42 27.85
CA THR A 11 2.26 5.23 28.31
C THR A 11 2.86 5.53 29.67
N SER A 12 2.24 5.03 30.73
CA SER A 12 2.89 4.89 32.02
C SER A 12 3.46 3.49 32.10
N LEU A 13 4.77 3.33 32.00
CA LEU A 13 5.42 2.04 32.17
C LEU A 13 6.00 1.89 33.57
N LEU A 14 5.87 0.68 34.11
CA LEU A 14 6.34 0.25 35.42
C LEU A 14 7.88 0.29 35.62
N ALA A 15 8.64 0.71 34.62
CA ALA A 15 10.09 0.86 34.70
C ALA A 15 10.51 2.29 34.36
N LYS A 16 11.31 2.92 35.20
CA LYS A 16 11.97 4.24 35.07
C LYS A 16 11.40 5.06 33.90
N GLU A 17 10.34 5.81 34.18
CA GLU A 17 9.70 6.70 33.21
C GLU A 17 10.78 7.53 32.52
N LYS A 18 10.93 7.35 31.22
CA LYS A 18 11.63 8.33 30.42
C LYS A 18 10.79 9.60 30.46
N GLN A 19 11.44 10.75 30.51
CA GLN A 19 10.75 12.05 30.51
C GLN A 19 9.85 12.22 29.27
N GLU A 20 10.17 11.51 28.17
CA GLU A 20 9.35 11.39 26.98
C GLU A 20 7.98 10.79 27.28
N ASP A 21 7.91 9.74 28.09
CA ASP A 21 6.70 8.95 28.34
C ASP A 21 5.70 9.72 29.24
N ALA A 22 6.16 10.73 29.97
CA ALA A 22 5.32 11.61 30.76
C ALA A 22 4.49 12.60 29.90
N ILE A 23 4.89 12.80 28.62
CA ILE A 23 4.23 13.74 27.70
C ILE A 23 3.23 12.99 26.82
N ALA A 24 1.96 13.28 26.97
CA ALA A 24 0.90 12.68 26.18
C ALA A 24 1.06 12.93 24.66
N LYS A 25 1.03 11.89 23.87
CA LYS A 25 1.01 11.91 22.41
C LYS A 25 -0.45 12.04 21.94
N GLU A 26 -0.74 13.04 21.13
CA GLU A 26 -2.09 13.34 20.67
C GLU A 26 -2.10 13.71 19.18
N THR A 27 -3.02 13.17 18.42
CA THR A 27 -3.32 13.64 17.06
C THR A 27 -4.83 13.73 16.84
N ARG A 28 -5.25 14.80 16.15
CA ARG A 28 -6.62 14.97 15.66
C ARG A 28 -6.56 15.21 14.17
N LYS A 29 -7.24 14.38 13.41
CA LYS A 29 -7.27 14.45 11.96
C LYS A 29 -8.70 14.68 11.48
N ASN A 30 -8.91 15.73 10.71
CA ASN A 30 -10.19 16.03 10.06
C ASN A 30 -9.95 16.12 8.55
N ILE A 31 -10.74 15.37 7.78
CA ILE A 31 -10.76 15.46 6.33
C ILE A 31 -12.21 15.65 5.91
N SER A 32 -12.51 16.83 5.37
CA SER A 32 -13.84 17.18 4.87
C SER A 32 -13.79 17.28 3.35
N GLY A 33 -14.79 16.77 2.68
CA GLY A 33 -14.84 16.80 1.21
C GLY A 33 -16.22 17.11 0.67
N LEU A 34 -16.25 17.87 -0.40
CA LEU A 34 -17.43 18.15 -1.21
C LEU A 34 -17.17 17.67 -2.64
N SER A 35 -18.14 16.99 -3.22
CA SER A 35 -18.07 16.59 -4.62
C SER A 35 -19.39 16.91 -5.33
N TYR A 36 -19.27 17.27 -6.59
CA TYR A 36 -20.40 17.47 -7.48
C TYR A 36 -20.24 16.58 -8.70
N ARG A 37 -21.30 15.87 -9.08
CA ARG A 37 -21.32 14.93 -10.19
C ARG A 37 -22.30 15.42 -11.25
N LEU A 38 -21.84 15.40 -12.50
CA LEU A 38 -22.59 15.76 -13.70
C LEU A 38 -22.66 14.56 -14.63
N MET A 39 -23.83 14.31 -15.19
CA MET A 39 -24.05 13.31 -16.23
C MET A 39 -24.71 14.03 -17.43
N PRO A 40 -23.90 14.68 -18.31
CA PRO A 40 -24.42 15.46 -19.42
C PRO A 40 -25.14 14.61 -20.48
N SER A 41 -24.76 13.33 -20.57
CA SER A 41 -25.39 12.30 -21.40
C SER A 41 -25.21 10.93 -20.76
N GLU A 42 -25.77 9.89 -21.35
CA GLU A 42 -25.60 8.49 -20.91
C GLU A 42 -24.14 8.03 -21.04
N ASP A 43 -23.37 8.62 -21.95
CA ASP A 43 -21.99 8.26 -22.22
C ASP A 43 -20.99 8.97 -21.29
N TRP A 44 -21.38 10.01 -20.58
CA TRP A 44 -20.48 10.82 -19.77
C TRP A 44 -20.86 10.88 -18.31
N ASN A 45 -19.87 10.68 -17.47
CA ASN A 45 -19.95 10.89 -16.04
C ASN A 45 -18.75 11.73 -15.60
N LEU A 46 -19.04 12.99 -15.21
CA LEU A 46 -18.03 13.95 -14.80
C LEU A 46 -18.19 14.25 -13.32
N SER A 47 -17.10 14.40 -12.61
CA SER A 47 -17.10 14.81 -11.20
C SER A 47 -16.00 15.84 -10.94
N VAL A 48 -16.32 16.82 -10.10
CA VAL A 48 -15.36 17.76 -9.52
C VAL A 48 -15.46 17.67 -8.00
N PHE A 49 -14.35 17.84 -7.30
CA PHE A 49 -14.34 17.74 -5.87
C PHE A 49 -13.28 18.63 -5.23
N GLY A 50 -13.55 19.03 -4.00
CA GLY A 50 -12.62 19.72 -3.12
C GLY A 50 -12.51 18.99 -1.79
N LYS A 51 -11.31 19.00 -1.19
CA LYS A 51 -11.03 18.37 0.11
C LYS A 51 -10.30 19.38 1.00
N TYR A 52 -10.72 19.46 2.25
CA TYR A 52 -10.01 20.22 3.27
C TYR A 52 -9.38 19.24 4.25
N TYR A 53 -8.09 19.38 4.45
CA TYR A 53 -7.28 18.58 5.37
C TYR A 53 -6.88 19.43 6.55
N ASN A 54 -7.09 18.93 7.75
CA ASN A 54 -6.62 19.53 8.98
C ASN A 54 -6.06 18.42 9.88
N GLN A 55 -4.86 18.64 10.40
CA GLN A 55 -4.24 17.76 11.38
C GLN A 55 -3.62 18.60 12.49
N PHE A 56 -4.03 18.33 13.71
CA PHE A 56 -3.39 18.80 14.93
C PHE A 56 -2.57 17.63 15.50
N VAL A 57 -1.36 17.93 15.93
CA VAL A 57 -0.43 16.99 16.55
C VAL A 57 0.15 17.63 17.79
N ALA A 58 0.25 16.87 18.88
CA ALA A 58 0.97 17.26 20.09
C ALA A 58 1.75 16.08 20.64
N GLY A 59 2.97 16.29 21.09
CA GLY A 59 3.80 15.23 21.63
C GLY A 59 5.15 15.71 22.12
N PRO A 60 5.99 14.79 22.62
CA PRO A 60 7.34 15.10 23.09
C PRO A 60 8.27 15.42 21.92
N VAL A 61 9.11 16.42 22.10
CA VAL A 61 10.26 16.71 21.23
C VAL A 61 11.47 16.90 22.11
N ALA A 62 12.55 16.20 21.79
CA ALA A 62 13.81 16.34 22.50
C ALA A 62 14.37 17.76 22.32
N THR A 63 14.83 18.36 23.41
CA THR A 63 15.43 19.70 23.42
C THR A 63 16.95 19.66 23.30
N ASP A 64 17.54 18.48 23.54
CA ASP A 64 18.99 18.26 23.47
C ASP A 64 19.32 17.07 22.54
N ALA A 65 20.54 17.06 22.03
CA ALA A 65 21.03 16.01 21.12
C ALA A 65 21.16 14.63 21.81
N ASN A 66 21.22 14.60 23.13
CA ASN A 66 21.34 13.37 23.93
C ASN A 66 19.97 12.79 24.29
N GLN A 67 18.88 13.48 23.93
CA GLN A 67 17.51 13.06 24.21
C GLN A 67 17.24 12.83 25.72
N ASN A 68 17.78 13.67 26.57
CA ASN A 68 17.55 13.61 28.01
C ASN A 68 16.37 14.48 28.45
N ASP A 69 16.17 15.61 27.78
CA ASP A 69 15.09 16.54 28.08
C ASP A 69 14.08 16.63 26.94
N TYR A 70 12.80 16.65 27.27
CA TYR A 70 11.68 16.72 26.33
C TYR A 70 10.73 17.84 26.69
N VAL A 71 10.20 18.51 25.68
CA VAL A 71 9.11 19.47 25.81
C VAL A 71 7.91 19.07 25.01
N ARG A 72 6.72 19.38 25.51
CA ARG A 72 5.48 19.19 24.76
C ARG A 72 5.42 20.22 23.63
N THR A 73 5.48 19.76 22.41
CA THR A 73 5.34 20.60 21.22
C THR A 73 4.01 20.34 20.54
N THR A 74 3.40 21.37 19.97
CA THR A 74 2.15 21.28 19.21
C THR A 74 2.36 21.79 17.79
N ARG A 75 1.63 21.18 16.85
CA ARG A 75 1.64 21.59 15.46
C ARG A 75 0.27 21.45 14.84
N SER A 76 -0.12 22.41 14.01
CA SER A 76 -1.34 22.35 13.19
C SER A 76 -0.98 22.50 11.72
N VAL A 77 -1.58 21.67 10.90
CA VAL A 77 -1.42 21.67 9.43
C VAL A 77 -2.78 21.77 8.77
N HIS A 78 -2.89 22.69 7.82
CA HIS A 78 -4.09 22.89 7.01
C HIS A 78 -3.71 22.82 5.54
N SER A 79 -4.52 22.14 4.72
CA SER A 79 -4.29 22.01 3.28
C SER A 79 -5.61 21.86 2.54
N VAL A 80 -5.64 22.33 1.29
CA VAL A 80 -6.79 22.22 0.40
C VAL A 80 -6.38 21.43 -0.83
N GLY A 81 -7.01 20.29 -1.03
CA GLY A 81 -6.91 19.50 -2.24
C GLY A 81 -8.13 19.69 -3.14
N TYR A 82 -7.98 19.43 -4.41
CA TYR A 82 -9.06 19.50 -5.38
C TYR A 82 -8.77 18.58 -6.55
N GLY A 83 -9.81 18.25 -7.30
CA GLY A 83 -9.64 17.42 -8.48
C GLY A 83 -10.89 17.34 -9.34
N ALA A 84 -10.69 16.71 -10.49
CA ALA A 84 -11.74 16.36 -11.41
C ALA A 84 -11.52 14.96 -11.97
N ALA A 85 -12.61 14.27 -12.28
CA ALA A 85 -12.58 12.97 -12.92
C ALA A 85 -13.68 12.88 -13.97
N GLY A 86 -13.36 12.24 -15.09
CA GLY A 86 -14.29 11.94 -16.16
C GLY A 86 -14.27 10.46 -16.50
N THR A 87 -15.45 9.89 -16.72
CA THR A 87 -15.62 8.58 -17.33
C THR A 87 -16.38 8.75 -18.63
N TYR A 88 -15.86 8.17 -19.69
CA TYR A 88 -16.50 8.07 -20.99
C TYR A 88 -16.80 6.62 -21.33
N PHE A 89 -18.07 6.32 -21.58
CA PHE A 89 -18.53 5.01 -22.00
C PHE A 89 -18.48 4.93 -23.54
N ILE A 90 -17.39 4.33 -24.06
CA ILE A 90 -17.09 4.31 -25.50
C ILE A 90 -18.09 3.42 -26.26
N LEU A 91 -18.40 2.27 -25.66
CA LEU A 91 -19.40 1.32 -26.12
C LEU A 91 -19.78 0.39 -24.95
N PRO A 92 -20.86 -0.41 -25.06
CA PRO A 92 -21.24 -1.32 -24.00
C PRO A 92 -20.10 -2.22 -23.56
N GLY A 93 -19.72 -2.08 -22.29
CA GLY A 93 -18.61 -2.80 -21.66
C GLY A 93 -17.23 -2.16 -21.80
N LEU A 94 -17.03 -1.15 -22.65
CA LEU A 94 -15.75 -0.43 -22.81
C LEU A 94 -15.86 0.99 -22.28
N GLN A 95 -15.02 1.36 -21.32
CA GLN A 95 -14.97 2.69 -20.74
C GLN A 95 -13.55 3.18 -20.54
N ALA A 96 -13.37 4.49 -20.70
CA ALA A 96 -12.16 5.21 -20.34
C ALA A 96 -12.41 6.14 -19.16
N LYS A 97 -11.46 6.22 -18.24
CA LYS A 97 -11.49 7.11 -17.07
C LYS A 97 -10.21 7.92 -17.02
N LEU A 98 -10.36 9.24 -16.87
CA LEU A 98 -9.26 10.15 -16.66
C LEU A 98 -9.53 10.95 -15.38
N SER A 99 -8.53 11.08 -14.52
CA SER A 99 -8.63 11.93 -13.34
C SER A 99 -7.37 12.74 -13.10
N TYR A 100 -7.58 13.92 -12.54
CA TYR A 100 -6.54 14.74 -11.94
C TYR A 100 -6.92 15.08 -10.51
N GLU A 101 -5.95 14.98 -9.59
CA GLU A 101 -6.12 15.37 -8.20
C GLU A 101 -4.87 16.06 -7.66
N LYS A 102 -5.04 17.24 -7.08
CA LYS A 102 -4.13 17.84 -6.12
C LYS A 102 -4.43 17.26 -4.74
N ALA A 103 -3.61 16.31 -4.26
CA ALA A 103 -3.85 15.58 -3.04
C ALA A 103 -2.80 15.88 -1.96
N TYR A 104 -3.21 15.71 -0.71
CA TYR A 104 -2.32 15.77 0.45
C TYR A 104 -2.41 14.45 1.22
N ARG A 105 -1.25 13.90 1.58
CA ARG A 105 -1.14 12.77 2.50
C ARG A 105 -0.67 13.29 3.85
N LEU A 106 -1.56 13.27 4.82
CA LEU A 106 -1.22 13.61 6.19
C LEU A 106 -0.37 12.49 6.81
N PRO A 107 0.65 12.81 7.59
CA PRO A 107 1.47 11.81 8.28
C PRO A 107 0.63 10.83 9.11
N THR A 108 1.09 9.58 9.19
CA THR A 108 0.49 8.56 10.04
C THR A 108 0.94 8.72 11.50
N ILE A 109 0.33 7.95 12.39
CA ILE A 109 0.70 7.94 13.81
C ILE A 109 2.12 7.41 13.98
N GLU A 110 2.46 6.36 13.25
CA GLU A 110 3.78 5.74 13.25
C GLU A 110 4.86 6.69 12.72
N GLU A 111 4.57 7.45 11.67
CA GLU A 111 5.51 8.44 11.13
C GLU A 111 5.79 9.59 12.10
N MET A 112 4.78 9.96 12.93
CA MET A 112 4.90 11.06 13.89
C MET A 112 5.41 10.65 15.27
N PHE A 113 5.02 9.46 15.74
CA PHE A 113 5.31 9.02 17.10
C PHE A 113 6.14 7.75 17.19
N GLY A 114 6.33 7.06 16.06
CA GLY A 114 7.01 5.76 16.02
C GLY A 114 6.18 4.64 16.66
N ASN A 115 6.84 3.53 16.86
CA ASN A 115 6.41 2.46 17.76
C ASN A 115 7.55 2.16 18.74
N GLU A 116 7.27 1.42 19.79
CA GLU A 116 8.24 1.19 20.88
C GLU A 116 9.43 0.32 20.47
N ASP A 117 9.37 -0.36 19.30
CA ASP A 117 10.35 -1.38 18.92
C ASP A 117 11.26 -0.97 17.76
N LEU A 118 10.68 -0.68 16.60
CA LEU A 118 11.41 -0.63 15.33
C LEU A 118 11.26 0.68 14.55
N GLU A 119 10.39 1.59 14.98
CA GLU A 119 10.10 2.82 14.27
C GLU A 119 10.25 4.04 15.17
N MET A 120 11.06 4.99 14.73
CA MET A 120 11.27 6.27 15.39
C MET A 120 10.48 7.34 14.65
N GLY A 121 9.52 7.97 15.33
CA GLY A 121 8.69 9.01 14.76
C GLY A 121 9.32 10.40 14.83
N ASP A 122 8.80 11.30 14.01
CA ASP A 122 9.12 12.73 14.05
C ASP A 122 7.83 13.55 13.87
N ILE A 123 7.41 14.27 14.93
CA ILE A 123 6.22 15.14 14.85
C ILE A 123 6.41 16.34 13.92
N GLY A 124 7.66 16.61 13.51
CA GLY A 124 8.02 17.62 12.53
C GLY A 124 7.71 17.24 11.07
N ILE A 125 7.36 15.99 10.79
CA ILE A 125 7.05 15.52 9.43
C ILE A 125 5.91 16.34 8.82
N ARG A 126 6.16 16.87 7.62
CA ARG A 126 5.18 17.64 6.85
C ARG A 126 4.33 16.70 5.99
N PRO A 127 3.05 17.06 5.72
CA PRO A 127 2.24 16.34 4.74
C PRO A 127 2.89 16.33 3.37
N GLU A 128 2.85 15.17 2.70
CA GLU A 128 3.13 15.13 1.28
C GLU A 128 2.06 15.89 0.51
N ASN A 129 2.47 16.57 -0.55
CA ASN A 129 1.53 17.10 -1.51
C ASN A 129 1.86 16.60 -2.92
N SER A 130 0.86 16.18 -3.66
CA SER A 130 1.07 15.56 -4.96
C SER A 130 0.06 16.03 -6.00
N ASP A 131 0.56 16.12 -7.23
CA ASP A 131 -0.24 16.24 -8.43
C ASP A 131 -0.36 14.85 -9.05
N ASN A 132 -1.59 14.33 -9.15
CA ASN A 132 -1.86 12.96 -9.58
C ASN A 132 -2.69 12.97 -10.86
N ILE A 133 -2.26 12.23 -11.87
CA ILE A 133 -3.01 11.95 -13.09
C ILE A 133 -3.15 10.44 -13.21
N ASN A 134 -4.38 9.96 -13.40
CA ASN A 134 -4.65 8.55 -13.65
C ASN A 134 -5.49 8.43 -14.92
N LEU A 135 -5.09 7.50 -15.77
CA LEU A 135 -5.84 7.10 -16.96
C LEU A 135 -6.10 5.60 -16.88
N ASN A 136 -7.36 5.19 -17.00
CA ASN A 136 -7.74 3.78 -17.02
C ASN A 136 -8.62 3.50 -18.24
N LEU A 137 -8.39 2.37 -18.88
CA LEU A 137 -9.25 1.80 -19.92
C LEU A 137 -9.70 0.42 -19.45
N SER A 138 -10.99 0.18 -19.38
CA SER A 138 -11.51 -1.13 -18.95
C SER A 138 -12.56 -1.66 -19.90
N TYR A 139 -12.50 -2.97 -20.12
CA TYR A 139 -13.44 -3.70 -20.93
C TYR A 139 -14.03 -4.86 -20.11
N ASN A 140 -15.36 -4.96 -20.11
CA ASN A 140 -16.11 -6.02 -19.44
C ASN A 140 -17.20 -6.55 -20.36
N LYS A 141 -17.16 -7.85 -20.66
CA LYS A 141 -18.17 -8.48 -21.51
C LYS A 141 -18.41 -9.93 -21.11
N THR A 142 -19.67 -10.32 -21.14
CA THR A 142 -20.10 -11.72 -20.99
C THR A 142 -20.71 -12.18 -22.32
N PHE A 143 -20.28 -13.33 -22.81
CA PHE A 143 -20.79 -13.96 -24.04
C PHE A 143 -20.92 -15.49 -23.83
N GLY A 144 -22.14 -15.95 -23.80
CA GLY A 144 -22.45 -17.35 -23.48
C GLY A 144 -21.98 -17.72 -22.07
N LYS A 145 -21.06 -18.68 -21.98
CA LYS A 145 -20.46 -19.12 -20.69
C LYS A 145 -19.17 -18.37 -20.34
N HIS A 146 -18.72 -17.48 -21.19
CA HIS A 146 -17.46 -16.75 -21.01
C HIS A 146 -17.72 -15.36 -20.42
N SER A 147 -16.98 -14.98 -19.40
CA SER A 147 -16.92 -13.63 -18.89
C SER A 147 -15.47 -13.14 -18.97
N VAL A 148 -15.27 -11.94 -19.51
CA VAL A 148 -13.96 -11.33 -19.69
C VAL A 148 -13.99 -9.95 -19.08
N TYR A 149 -13.01 -9.65 -18.25
CA TYR A 149 -12.70 -8.32 -17.78
C TYR A 149 -11.22 -8.05 -18.01
N VAL A 150 -10.90 -6.90 -18.59
CA VAL A 150 -9.52 -6.42 -18.74
C VAL A 150 -9.50 -4.94 -18.40
N GLU A 151 -8.53 -4.54 -17.60
CA GLU A 151 -8.28 -3.12 -17.30
C GLU A 151 -6.78 -2.83 -17.45
N GLY A 152 -6.49 -1.71 -18.12
CA GLY A 152 -5.15 -1.12 -18.16
C GLY A 152 -5.18 0.27 -17.56
N GLY A 153 -4.25 0.55 -16.65
CA GLY A 153 -4.13 1.83 -15.98
C GLY A 153 -2.74 2.45 -16.17
N PHE A 154 -2.70 3.77 -16.29
CA PHE A 154 -1.48 4.57 -16.24
C PHE A 154 -1.56 5.56 -15.09
N VAL A 155 -0.48 5.68 -14.32
CA VAL A 155 -0.34 6.57 -13.16
C VAL A 155 0.83 7.51 -13.36
N TYR A 156 0.58 8.78 -13.13
CA TYR A 156 1.59 9.82 -12.99
C TYR A 156 1.34 10.57 -11.70
N ARG A 157 2.35 10.62 -10.81
CA ARG A 157 2.28 11.35 -9.55
C ARG A 157 3.59 12.11 -9.33
N ASN A 158 3.49 13.43 -9.18
CA ASN A 158 4.61 14.28 -8.80
C ASN A 158 4.41 14.75 -7.36
N THR A 159 5.20 14.21 -6.45
CA THR A 159 5.08 14.43 -5.00
C THR A 159 6.15 15.40 -4.53
N LYS A 160 5.78 16.36 -3.70
CA LYS A 160 6.67 17.23 -2.91
C LYS A 160 6.56 16.85 -1.44
N ASP A 161 7.61 17.11 -0.67
CA ASP A 161 7.71 16.70 0.74
C ASP A 161 7.44 15.20 0.94
N TYR A 162 7.92 14.38 0.00
CA TYR A 162 7.76 12.93 0.05
C TYR A 162 8.27 12.39 1.40
N ILE A 163 7.46 11.61 2.09
CA ILE A 163 7.84 11.01 3.37
C ILE A 163 8.54 9.69 3.08
N GLN A 164 9.84 9.70 3.25
CA GLN A 164 10.69 8.53 3.07
C GLN A 164 10.92 7.83 4.39
N ARG A 165 10.79 6.51 4.37
CA ARG A 165 11.20 5.62 5.45
C ARG A 165 12.66 5.21 5.23
N ASN A 166 13.51 5.55 6.15
CA ASN A 166 14.93 5.16 6.16
C ASN A 166 15.16 4.11 7.26
N ILE A 167 16.08 3.18 7.02
CA ILE A 167 16.56 2.29 8.06
C ILE A 167 17.85 2.87 8.61
N THR A 168 17.87 3.12 9.91
CA THR A 168 19.00 3.68 10.64
C THR A 168 19.51 2.67 11.67
N ASP A 169 20.83 2.53 11.77
CA ASP A 169 21.43 1.71 12.81
C ASP A 169 21.44 2.46 14.13
N LEU A 170 20.97 1.78 15.15
CA LEU A 170 21.03 2.21 16.53
C LEU A 170 22.25 1.57 17.21
N SER A 171 22.68 2.14 18.34
CA SER A 171 23.70 1.55 19.19
C SER A 171 23.29 0.14 19.64
N GLY A 172 24.27 -0.77 19.74
CA GLY A 172 24.01 -2.15 20.14
C GLY A 172 23.53 -3.09 19.03
N GLY A 173 23.76 -2.77 17.75
CA GLY A 173 23.47 -3.64 16.61
C GLY A 173 21.98 -3.72 16.25
N LYS A 174 21.14 -2.86 16.79
CA LYS A 174 19.73 -2.72 16.44
C LYS A 174 19.57 -1.79 15.26
N SER A 175 18.55 -2.05 14.42
CA SER A 175 18.12 -1.12 13.35
C SER A 175 16.72 -0.64 13.62
N ALA A 176 16.45 0.64 13.34
CA ALA A 176 15.11 1.20 13.40
C ALA A 176 14.77 1.94 12.10
N ALA A 177 13.49 2.04 11.80
CA ALA A 177 13.02 2.90 10.75
C ALA A 177 12.86 4.34 11.28
N THR A 178 13.31 5.31 10.51
CA THR A 178 13.09 6.74 10.72
C THR A 178 12.36 7.33 9.52
N TYR A 179 11.70 8.46 9.70
CA TYR A 179 10.93 9.11 8.65
C TYR A 179 11.43 10.52 8.41
N VAL A 180 11.56 10.88 7.14
CA VAL A 180 12.03 12.22 6.73
C VAL A 180 11.24 12.74 5.54
N ASN A 181 11.07 14.04 5.42
CA ASN A 181 10.59 14.65 4.20
C ASN A 181 11.75 14.76 3.20
N TYR A 182 11.81 13.82 2.26
CA TYR A 182 12.92 13.69 1.32
C TYR A 182 12.97 14.82 0.28
N GLY A 183 11.84 15.36 -0.13
CA GLY A 183 11.80 16.40 -1.16
C GLY A 183 10.87 16.03 -2.31
N LYS A 184 11.38 16.01 -3.56
CA LYS A 184 10.53 15.72 -4.73
C LYS A 184 10.75 14.32 -5.26
N VAL A 185 9.65 13.59 -5.45
CA VAL A 185 9.64 12.23 -5.99
C VAL A 185 8.62 12.13 -7.12
N LEU A 186 9.02 11.54 -8.23
CA LEU A 186 8.16 11.28 -9.38
C LEU A 186 7.82 9.80 -9.46
N THR A 187 6.53 9.51 -9.42
CA THR A 187 6.00 8.16 -9.66
C THR A 187 5.38 8.09 -11.05
N LYS A 188 5.82 7.12 -11.84
CA LYS A 188 5.23 6.77 -13.13
C LYS A 188 5.09 5.27 -13.23
N GLY A 189 3.95 4.81 -13.73
CA GLY A 189 3.76 3.39 -13.88
C GLY A 189 2.48 3.05 -14.63
N TYR A 190 2.34 1.76 -14.86
CA TYR A 190 1.13 1.18 -15.42
C TYR A 190 0.80 -0.12 -14.71
N ASN A 191 -0.47 -0.44 -14.70
CA ASN A 191 -0.97 -1.72 -14.23
C ASN A 191 -1.91 -2.32 -15.28
N ILE A 192 -1.93 -3.64 -15.31
CA ILE A 192 -2.85 -4.42 -16.14
C ILE A 192 -3.51 -5.44 -15.24
N SER A 193 -4.84 -5.51 -15.28
CA SER A 193 -5.62 -6.53 -14.59
C SER A 193 -6.47 -7.26 -15.62
N ALA A 194 -6.51 -8.58 -15.53
CA ALA A 194 -7.35 -9.41 -16.39
C ALA A 194 -8.07 -10.45 -15.55
N ARG A 195 -9.33 -10.65 -15.85
CA ARG A 195 -10.15 -11.72 -15.29
C ARG A 195 -10.89 -12.44 -16.37
N TYR A 196 -10.83 -13.76 -16.33
CA TYR A 196 -11.58 -14.64 -17.20
C TYR A 196 -12.38 -15.64 -16.36
N GLY A 197 -13.65 -15.80 -16.70
CA GLY A 197 -14.52 -16.82 -16.12
C GLY A 197 -15.12 -17.70 -17.19
N PHE A 198 -15.21 -19.01 -16.93
CA PHE A 198 -15.92 -19.96 -17.77
C PHE A 198 -17.05 -20.64 -17.00
N GLY A 199 -18.26 -20.17 -17.25
CA GLY A 199 -19.45 -20.66 -16.59
C GLY A 199 -19.35 -20.56 -15.07
N ARG A 200 -19.50 -21.74 -14.41
CA ARG A 200 -19.34 -21.87 -12.95
C ARG A 200 -18.14 -22.74 -12.56
N TRP A 201 -17.25 -22.99 -13.52
CA TRP A 201 -16.22 -24.01 -13.42
C TRP A 201 -14.82 -23.44 -13.23
N LEU A 202 -14.53 -22.30 -13.83
CA LEU A 202 -13.20 -21.74 -13.88
C LEU A 202 -13.25 -20.23 -13.68
N SER A 203 -12.35 -19.73 -12.83
CA SER A 203 -11.93 -18.33 -12.74
C SER A 203 -10.42 -18.26 -12.91
N VAL A 204 -9.95 -17.33 -13.72
CA VAL A 204 -8.56 -16.99 -13.87
C VAL A 204 -8.44 -15.49 -13.70
N ASP A 205 -7.64 -15.07 -12.74
CA ASP A 205 -7.37 -13.67 -12.43
C ASP A 205 -5.87 -13.42 -12.54
N GLY A 206 -5.48 -12.25 -13.01
CA GLY A 206 -4.08 -11.86 -13.05
C GLY A 206 -3.92 -10.36 -12.99
N ASN A 207 -2.90 -9.91 -12.27
CA ASN A 207 -2.51 -8.52 -12.12
C ASN A 207 -1.01 -8.37 -12.40
N PHE A 208 -0.66 -7.32 -13.09
CA PHE A 208 0.72 -6.92 -13.32
C PHE A 208 0.85 -5.42 -13.06
N THR A 209 1.87 -5.04 -12.33
CA THR A 209 2.18 -3.63 -12.05
C THR A 209 3.66 -3.37 -12.28
N GLN A 210 3.95 -2.30 -13.04
CA GLN A 210 5.26 -1.68 -13.10
C GLN A 210 5.14 -0.23 -12.69
N MET A 211 5.86 0.17 -11.64
CA MET A 211 5.80 1.51 -11.09
C MET A 211 7.19 1.99 -10.67
N ASN A 212 7.70 3.03 -11.35
CA ASN A 212 8.96 3.66 -10.99
C ASN A 212 8.69 4.85 -10.08
N VAL A 213 9.24 4.79 -8.89
CA VAL A 213 9.24 5.88 -7.90
C VAL A 213 10.68 6.40 -7.83
N CYS A 214 10.93 7.58 -8.39
CA CYS A 214 12.28 8.08 -8.59
C CYS A 214 12.46 9.46 -7.97
N ASP A 215 13.68 9.73 -7.50
CA ASP A 215 14.08 11.07 -7.15
C ASP A 215 13.86 12.03 -8.33
N ASN A 216 13.25 13.19 -8.06
CA ASN A 216 12.96 14.22 -9.06
C ASN A 216 13.58 15.58 -8.69
N MET A 217 14.61 15.59 -7.85
CA MET A 217 15.38 16.79 -7.51
C MET A 217 16.63 16.89 -8.38
N LYS A 218 16.72 17.91 -9.23
CA LYS A 218 17.91 18.14 -10.06
C LYS A 218 19.11 18.67 -9.26
N THR A 219 18.83 19.39 -8.19
CA THR A 219 19.85 19.94 -7.29
C THR A 219 19.74 19.30 -5.92
N SER A 220 20.84 19.19 -5.19
CA SER A 220 20.86 18.69 -3.82
C SER A 220 19.98 19.53 -2.90
N ILE A 221 19.63 18.99 -1.73
CA ILE A 221 18.82 19.70 -0.72
C ILE A 221 19.49 21.01 -0.29
N SER A 222 20.83 21.06 -0.30
CA SER A 222 21.60 22.31 -0.05
C SER A 222 21.51 23.34 -1.17
N GLY A 223 20.95 22.99 -2.33
CA GLY A 223 20.68 23.90 -3.45
C GLY A 223 21.89 24.29 -4.31
N SER A 224 23.08 23.84 -3.99
CA SER A 224 24.32 24.31 -4.60
C SER A 224 25.05 23.28 -5.49
N ALA A 225 24.69 22.02 -5.45
CA ALA A 225 25.30 20.94 -6.22
C ALA A 225 24.30 20.14 -7.02
N GLU A 226 24.76 19.51 -8.10
CA GLU A 226 23.97 18.54 -8.84
C GLU A 226 23.62 17.33 -7.95
N ASN A 227 22.38 16.87 -8.02
CA ASN A 227 21.94 15.74 -7.22
C ASN A 227 22.29 14.42 -7.92
N ILE A 228 23.22 13.68 -7.36
CA ILE A 228 23.67 12.37 -7.87
C ILE A 228 22.55 11.31 -7.87
N ALA A 229 21.51 11.51 -7.04
CA ALA A 229 20.34 10.65 -6.96
C ALA A 229 19.25 10.98 -7.99
N TYR A 230 19.41 12.04 -8.81
CA TYR A 230 18.40 12.42 -9.78
C TYR A 230 18.05 11.28 -10.74
N LYS A 231 16.78 10.91 -10.80
CA LYS A 231 16.20 9.76 -11.52
C LYS A 231 16.54 8.38 -10.96
N GLU A 232 17.29 8.28 -9.88
CA GLU A 232 17.46 7.00 -9.19
C GLU A 232 16.14 6.58 -8.53
N ARG A 233 15.90 5.27 -8.47
CA ARG A 233 14.72 4.71 -7.80
C ARG A 233 14.84 4.85 -6.29
N MET A 234 13.75 5.22 -5.66
CA MET A 234 13.68 5.25 -4.20
C MET A 234 13.89 3.84 -3.65
N PRO A 235 14.74 3.67 -2.64
CA PRO A 235 15.05 2.37 -2.07
C PRO A 235 13.86 1.80 -1.29
N ASN A 236 13.90 0.49 -1.05
CA ASN A 236 12.89 -0.28 -0.33
C ASN A 236 11.46 -0.20 -0.93
N LEU A 237 11.39 0.00 -2.24
CA LEU A 237 10.14 0.04 -2.99
C LEU A 237 10.23 -0.90 -4.19
N PRO A 238 9.51 -2.02 -4.18
CA PRO A 238 9.37 -2.87 -5.35
C PRO A 238 8.77 -2.10 -6.53
N TYR A 239 9.27 -2.33 -7.74
CA TYR A 239 8.84 -1.59 -8.92
C TYR A 239 8.18 -2.45 -10.00
N ILE A 240 8.34 -3.78 -9.94
CA ILE A 240 7.59 -4.73 -10.75
C ILE A 240 7.08 -5.82 -9.84
N PHE A 241 5.78 -6.05 -9.89
CA PHE A 241 5.14 -7.17 -9.19
C PHE A 241 3.93 -7.65 -9.98
N ALA A 242 3.67 -8.93 -9.84
CA ALA A 242 2.55 -9.60 -10.50
C ALA A 242 1.98 -10.67 -9.58
N ASP A 243 0.71 -10.92 -9.72
CA ASP A 243 0.02 -12.03 -9.09
C ASP A 243 -0.97 -12.66 -10.07
N SER A 244 -1.23 -13.94 -9.90
CA SER A 244 -2.31 -14.60 -10.59
C SER A 244 -2.95 -15.68 -9.74
N ASP A 245 -4.24 -15.90 -9.98
CA ASP A 245 -5.05 -16.96 -9.39
C ASP A 245 -5.74 -17.77 -10.48
N VAL A 246 -5.77 -19.08 -10.31
CA VAL A 246 -6.54 -20.00 -11.14
C VAL A 246 -7.36 -20.87 -10.22
N THR A 247 -8.68 -20.73 -10.28
CA THR A 247 -9.60 -21.47 -9.41
C THR A 247 -10.58 -22.31 -10.22
N PHE A 248 -10.61 -23.59 -9.91
CA PHE A 248 -11.58 -24.55 -10.42
C PHE A 248 -12.66 -24.86 -9.40
N TYR A 249 -13.90 -24.94 -9.86
CA TYR A 249 -15.07 -25.19 -9.04
C TYR A 249 -15.83 -26.40 -9.57
N TRP A 250 -15.95 -27.49 -8.78
CA TRP A 250 -16.81 -28.63 -9.07
C TRP A 250 -17.94 -28.65 -8.05
N ARG A 251 -19.15 -28.38 -8.54
CA ARG A 251 -20.40 -28.45 -7.73
C ARG A 251 -21.04 -29.81 -7.89
N ASP A 252 -21.73 -30.23 -6.83
CA ASP A 252 -22.39 -31.50 -6.76
C ASP A 252 -21.48 -32.72 -7.00
N LEU A 253 -20.18 -32.55 -6.66
CA LEU A 253 -19.19 -33.60 -6.81
C LEU A 253 -19.49 -34.75 -5.85
N TRP A 254 -19.63 -35.96 -6.39
CA TRP A 254 -20.03 -37.24 -5.75
C TRP A 254 -21.41 -37.20 -5.11
N LYS A 255 -21.93 -36.08 -4.62
CA LYS A 255 -23.24 -35.94 -3.99
C LYS A 255 -23.78 -34.53 -4.16
N LYS A 256 -25.08 -34.39 -4.41
CA LYS A 256 -25.76 -33.10 -4.49
C LYS A 256 -25.53 -32.27 -3.21
N GLY A 257 -25.17 -31.00 -3.40
CA GLY A 257 -24.84 -30.09 -2.30
C GLY A 257 -23.41 -30.18 -1.79
N ASN A 258 -22.55 -31.01 -2.40
CA ASN A 258 -21.11 -30.99 -2.15
C ASN A 258 -20.41 -30.15 -3.21
N ALA A 259 -19.27 -29.52 -2.83
CA ALA A 259 -18.48 -28.76 -3.78
C ALA A 259 -16.99 -28.92 -3.47
N LEU A 260 -16.20 -29.07 -4.52
CA LEU A 260 -14.75 -29.05 -4.46
C LEU A 260 -14.26 -27.77 -5.15
N THR A 261 -13.38 -27.06 -4.47
CA THR A 261 -12.65 -25.91 -5.03
C THR A 261 -11.16 -26.20 -4.96
N VAL A 262 -10.47 -26.03 -6.06
CA VAL A 262 -9.02 -26.12 -6.14
C VAL A 262 -8.51 -24.77 -6.66
N SER A 263 -7.68 -24.09 -5.90
CA SER A 263 -7.09 -22.82 -6.28
C SER A 263 -5.58 -22.91 -6.28
N TYR A 264 -4.99 -22.39 -7.31
CA TYR A 264 -3.56 -22.12 -7.41
C TYR A 264 -3.39 -20.62 -7.50
N ASP A 265 -2.58 -20.06 -6.62
CA ASP A 265 -2.18 -18.66 -6.67
C ASP A 265 -0.66 -18.51 -6.64
N ASN A 266 -0.18 -17.47 -7.27
CA ASN A 266 1.24 -17.14 -7.26
C ASN A 266 1.45 -15.63 -7.12
N GLN A 267 2.62 -15.27 -6.62
CA GLN A 267 3.04 -13.89 -6.47
C GLN A 267 4.50 -13.76 -6.91
N TYR A 268 4.73 -12.88 -7.85
CA TYR A 268 6.05 -12.49 -8.33
C TYR A 268 6.41 -11.09 -7.85
N LEU A 269 7.61 -10.95 -7.31
CA LEU A 269 8.23 -9.70 -6.92
C LEU A 269 9.61 -9.62 -7.57
N HIS A 270 9.83 -8.60 -8.40
CA HIS A 270 11.14 -8.40 -9.03
C HIS A 270 12.16 -7.87 -8.02
N SER A 271 13.44 -8.17 -8.23
CA SER A 271 14.53 -7.66 -7.41
C SER A 271 14.50 -6.14 -7.31
N PHE A 272 14.78 -5.60 -6.14
CA PHE A 272 14.76 -4.15 -5.90
C PHE A 272 15.85 -3.74 -4.92
N THR A 273 16.29 -2.49 -5.03
CA THR A 273 17.29 -1.91 -4.13
C THR A 273 16.67 -1.67 -2.75
N TYR A 274 17.24 -2.27 -1.72
CA TYR A 274 16.85 -2.07 -0.33
C TYR A 274 17.57 -0.90 0.31
N TYR A 275 18.91 -0.83 0.11
CA TYR A 275 19.75 0.32 0.45
C TYR A 275 20.36 0.91 -0.81
N SER A 276 20.48 2.25 -0.86
CA SER A 276 21.18 2.94 -1.93
C SER A 276 22.12 4.00 -1.33
N SER A 277 23.39 3.89 -1.66
CA SER A 277 24.41 4.88 -1.28
C SER A 277 24.13 6.25 -1.89
N LYS A 278 23.53 6.30 -3.07
CA LYS A 278 23.12 7.55 -3.74
C LYS A 278 21.95 8.25 -3.02
N ILE A 279 21.13 7.50 -2.29
CA ILE A 279 19.95 8.00 -1.57
C ILE A 279 20.16 7.85 -0.05
N GLY A 280 21.30 8.27 0.43
CA GLY A 280 21.56 8.49 1.85
C GLY A 280 21.92 7.26 2.70
N SER A 281 22.14 6.09 2.10
CA SER A 281 22.61 4.94 2.86
C SER A 281 24.12 5.03 3.13
N ASN A 282 24.50 4.86 4.37
CA ASN A 282 25.89 4.67 4.79
C ASN A 282 26.35 3.21 4.76
N LYS A 283 25.41 2.26 4.48
CA LYS A 283 25.67 0.83 4.37
C LYS A 283 26.05 0.36 2.96
N GLY A 284 26.17 1.28 2.00
CA GLY A 284 26.36 0.95 0.59
C GLY A 284 25.04 0.57 -0.10
N ASP A 285 25.15 -0.26 -1.13
CA ASP A 285 24.02 -0.73 -1.91
C ASP A 285 23.71 -2.18 -1.54
N TYR A 286 22.43 -2.48 -1.35
CA TYR A 286 21.93 -3.83 -1.11
C TYR A 286 20.67 -4.07 -1.93
N VAL A 287 20.60 -5.22 -2.60
CA VAL A 287 19.49 -5.61 -3.46
C VAL A 287 18.79 -6.82 -2.87
N VAL A 288 17.48 -6.71 -2.67
CA VAL A 288 16.61 -7.86 -2.38
C VAL A 288 16.42 -8.63 -3.68
N PRO A 289 16.69 -9.95 -3.72
CA PRO A 289 16.52 -10.75 -4.93
C PRO A 289 15.05 -10.85 -5.35
N SER A 290 14.81 -11.22 -6.58
CA SER A 290 13.45 -11.53 -7.05
C SER A 290 12.90 -12.72 -6.30
N GLN A 291 11.58 -12.73 -6.09
CA GLN A 291 10.86 -13.75 -5.32
C GLN A 291 9.66 -14.21 -6.14
N PHE A 292 9.43 -15.51 -6.18
CA PHE A 292 8.29 -16.09 -6.87
C PHE A 292 7.68 -17.20 -6.02
N SER A 293 6.64 -16.86 -5.28
CA SER A 293 5.94 -17.80 -4.43
C SER A 293 4.74 -18.43 -5.13
N HIS A 294 4.50 -19.70 -4.82
CA HIS A 294 3.41 -20.49 -5.37
C HIS A 294 2.63 -21.16 -4.25
N ASN A 295 1.32 -21.05 -4.27
CA ASN A 295 0.44 -21.62 -3.27
C ASN A 295 -0.61 -22.50 -3.94
N LEU A 296 -1.03 -23.54 -3.24
CA LEU A 296 -2.08 -24.44 -3.67
C LEU A 296 -3.07 -24.62 -2.52
N SER A 297 -4.35 -24.44 -2.80
CA SER A 297 -5.41 -24.68 -1.84
C SER A 297 -6.47 -25.63 -2.38
N LEU A 298 -7.00 -26.46 -1.50
CA LEU A 298 -8.06 -27.39 -1.78
C LEU A 298 -9.12 -27.24 -0.70
N SER A 299 -10.36 -27.01 -1.08
CA SER A 299 -11.48 -26.87 -0.15
C SER A 299 -12.62 -27.78 -0.58
N TYR A 300 -13.07 -28.64 0.34
CA TYR A 300 -14.21 -29.51 0.11
C TYR A 300 -15.35 -29.17 1.06
N SER A 301 -16.47 -28.79 0.48
CA SER A 301 -17.71 -28.42 1.15
C SER A 301 -18.72 -29.56 1.07
N LEU A 302 -19.27 -29.94 2.21
CA LEU A 302 -20.21 -31.04 2.37
C LEU A 302 -21.57 -30.53 2.87
N ARG A 303 -22.66 -31.22 2.46
CA ARG A 303 -24.01 -30.91 2.90
C ARG A 303 -24.39 -29.44 2.76
N SER A 304 -24.22 -28.90 1.55
CA SER A 304 -24.53 -27.49 1.22
C SER A 304 -23.79 -26.47 2.10
N GLY A 305 -22.55 -26.78 2.48
CA GLY A 305 -21.68 -25.88 3.26
C GLY A 305 -21.70 -26.11 4.77
N ARG A 306 -22.46 -27.08 5.28
CA ARG A 306 -22.50 -27.36 6.72
C ARG A 306 -21.13 -27.78 7.27
N TYR A 307 -20.37 -28.56 6.50
CA TYR A 307 -19.01 -28.95 6.84
C TYR A 307 -18.07 -28.48 5.74
N ASN A 308 -16.98 -27.82 6.10
CA ASN A 308 -15.96 -27.39 5.15
C ASN A 308 -14.60 -27.87 5.64
N LEU A 309 -13.91 -28.60 4.78
CA LEU A 309 -12.54 -29.07 4.99
C LEU A 309 -11.65 -28.30 4.03
N SER A 310 -10.61 -27.68 4.51
CA SER A 310 -9.66 -26.98 3.64
C SER A 310 -8.23 -27.41 3.98
N PHE A 311 -7.45 -27.59 2.93
CA PHE A 311 -6.02 -27.83 2.99
C PHE A 311 -5.32 -26.79 2.13
N GLU A 312 -4.25 -26.20 2.63
CA GLU A 312 -3.47 -25.19 1.93
C GLU A 312 -1.97 -25.53 2.08
N CYS A 313 -1.24 -25.47 0.96
CA CYS A 313 0.21 -25.54 0.93
C CYS A 313 0.72 -24.20 0.41
N ARG A 314 1.29 -23.40 1.29
CA ARG A 314 1.92 -22.13 0.94
C ARG A 314 3.35 -22.32 0.56
N ASN A 315 3.80 -21.53 -0.44
CA ASN A 315 5.17 -21.58 -0.95
C ASN A 315 5.62 -23.01 -1.21
N PHE A 316 4.84 -23.78 -2.01
CA PHE A 316 5.09 -25.21 -2.20
C PHE A 316 6.41 -25.50 -2.93
N THR A 317 6.97 -24.51 -3.64
CA THR A 317 8.31 -24.58 -4.24
C THR A 317 9.44 -24.38 -3.25
N ASP A 318 9.12 -23.95 -2.01
CA ASP A 318 10.09 -23.65 -0.94
C ASP A 318 11.07 -22.54 -1.31
N GLU A 319 10.55 -21.54 -2.03
CA GLU A 319 11.32 -20.35 -2.44
C GLU A 319 11.74 -19.53 -1.22
N GLN A 320 12.93 -18.94 -1.28
CA GLN A 320 13.40 -18.05 -0.23
C GLN A 320 12.74 -16.67 -0.37
N LEU A 321 11.84 -16.34 0.54
CA LEU A 321 11.06 -15.11 0.56
C LEU A 321 11.56 -14.17 1.64
N TYR A 322 11.46 -12.87 1.39
CA TYR A 322 11.87 -11.81 2.31
C TYR A 322 10.72 -10.86 2.59
N ASP A 323 10.75 -10.23 3.76
CA ASP A 323 9.83 -9.16 4.13
C ASP A 323 10.39 -7.77 3.76
N ASN A 324 9.69 -6.72 4.18
CA ASN A 324 10.10 -5.33 3.96
C ASN A 324 11.30 -4.85 4.78
N PHE A 325 11.79 -5.67 5.71
CA PHE A 325 13.05 -5.48 6.44
C PHE A 325 14.19 -6.33 5.86
N SER A 326 13.95 -7.01 4.74
CA SER A 326 14.85 -8.00 4.15
C SER A 326 15.13 -9.19 5.07
N LEU A 327 14.20 -9.50 5.98
CA LEU A 327 14.26 -10.67 6.82
C LEU A 327 13.60 -11.86 6.11
N GLN A 328 14.22 -13.02 6.22
CA GLN A 328 13.69 -14.24 5.61
C GLN A 328 12.36 -14.64 6.26
N LYS A 329 11.34 -14.86 5.42
CA LYS A 329 10.06 -15.44 5.83
C LYS A 329 10.15 -16.95 5.98
N ALA A 330 9.13 -17.55 6.62
CA ALA A 330 8.98 -19.00 6.66
C ALA A 330 8.93 -19.58 5.24
N GLY A 331 9.57 -20.72 5.04
CA GLY A 331 9.52 -21.48 3.79
C GLY A 331 8.15 -22.14 3.58
N ARG A 332 8.16 -23.35 2.98
CA ARG A 332 6.95 -24.13 2.75
C ARG A 332 6.16 -24.37 4.04
N ALA A 333 4.85 -24.11 3.99
CA ALA A 333 3.97 -24.29 5.14
C ALA A 333 2.66 -24.98 4.73
N PHE A 334 2.14 -25.84 5.62
CA PHE A 334 0.90 -26.58 5.41
C PHE A 334 -0.12 -26.16 6.46
N TYR A 335 -1.36 -25.94 6.02
CA TYR A 335 -2.47 -25.57 6.88
C TYR A 335 -3.67 -26.49 6.63
N GLY A 336 -4.29 -26.94 7.71
CA GLY A 336 -5.56 -27.67 7.70
C GLY A 336 -6.61 -26.88 8.46
N LYS A 337 -7.82 -26.75 7.91
CA LYS A 337 -8.94 -26.07 8.55
C LYS A 337 -10.20 -26.89 8.42
N VAL A 338 -10.87 -27.06 9.54
CA VAL A 338 -12.22 -27.68 9.61
C VAL A 338 -13.18 -26.60 10.12
N ARG A 339 -14.27 -26.38 9.38
CA ARG A 339 -15.36 -25.48 9.79
C ARG A 339 -16.67 -26.23 9.79
N VAL A 340 -17.40 -26.11 10.88
CA VAL A 340 -18.73 -26.70 11.05
C VAL A 340 -19.72 -25.61 11.38
N TYR A 341 -20.82 -25.55 10.64
CA TYR A 341 -21.93 -24.65 10.92
C TYR A 341 -23.02 -25.40 11.70
N PHE A 342 -23.33 -24.93 12.88
CA PHE A 342 -24.42 -25.38 13.72
C PHE A 342 -25.60 -24.42 13.53
N GLY A 343 -26.54 -24.77 12.69
CA GLY A 343 -27.75 -24.00 12.44
C GLY A 343 -28.70 -24.83 11.61
N ASN A 344 -30.01 -24.66 11.86
CA ASN A 344 -31.07 -25.30 11.09
C ASN A 344 -31.13 -24.73 9.68
#